data_828974f792e16200f7c3bb6d07ab583a
#
_entry.id   828974f792e16200f7c3bb6d07ab583a
#
_cell.length_a   1.000
_cell.length_b   1.000
_cell.length_c   1.000
_cell.angle_alpha   90.00
_cell.angle_beta   90.00
_cell.angle_gamma   90.00
#
_symmetry.space_group_name_H-M   'P 1'
#
loop_
_entity.id
_entity.type
_entity.pdbx_description
1 polymer ?
#
loop_
_entity_poly.entity_id
_entity_poly.type
_entity_poly.pdbx_seq_one_letter_code
_entity_poly.pdbx_strand_id
1 'polypeptide(L)'
;PNRQQQVSREQLAEIEAKHIAHELAFSDAVSGKFVATYCNYKKDIWALGPRLRPNRRGGASEQDNEERIKQRFAMSEKILNIRQKYYKEYSKFLTQTQIEKVYEQERMLMKRHAKRGKKMATPK
;
A
#
# COMPACT_ATOMS: atom_id res chain seq x y z
N PRO A 1 9.38 14.40 24.75
CA PRO A 1 8.27 14.90 24.20
C PRO A 1 8.05 14.90 22.79
N ASN A 2 8.85 14.94 21.97
CA ASN A 2 8.48 14.96 20.65
C ASN A 2 8.22 13.69 20.03
N ARG A 3 8.32 12.66 20.71
CA ARG A 3 8.03 11.44 20.10
C ARG A 3 6.60 11.30 19.77
N GLN A 4 5.77 12.12 20.29
CA GLN A 4 4.39 12.06 19.93
C GLN A 4 4.20 12.48 18.49
N GLN A 5 5.23 12.94 17.84
CA GLN A 5 5.09 13.28 16.45
C GLN A 5 4.99 12.07 15.56
N GLN A 6 5.23 10.90 16.08
CA GLN A 6 5.13 9.71 15.27
C GLN A 6 3.69 9.45 14.87
N VAL A 7 3.48 9.19 13.59
CA VAL A 7 2.17 8.97 13.04
C VAL A 7 1.96 7.48 12.88
N SER A 8 0.82 6.98 13.35
CA SER A 8 0.53 5.56 13.17
C SER A 8 0.29 5.28 11.69
N ARG A 9 0.38 4.00 11.31
CA ARG A 9 0.12 3.65 9.92
C ARG A 9 -1.32 3.93 9.54
N GLU A 10 -2.24 3.84 10.50
CA GLU A 10 -3.64 4.18 10.23
C GLU A 10 -3.79 5.66 9.91
N GLN A 11 -3.12 6.51 10.69
CA GLN A 11 -3.15 7.93 10.44
C GLN A 11 -2.49 8.28 9.13
N LEU A 12 -1.39 7.62 8.82
CA LEU A 12 -0.69 7.86 7.57
C LEU A 12 -1.56 7.49 6.37
N ALA A 13 -2.27 6.36 6.47
CA ALA A 13 -3.15 5.96 5.38
C ALA A 13 -4.24 7.00 5.15
N GLU A 14 -4.76 7.55 6.23
CA GLU A 14 -5.79 8.59 6.11
C GLU A 14 -5.23 9.84 5.46
N ILE A 15 -4.03 10.24 5.86
CA ILE A 15 -3.37 11.39 5.27
C ILE A 15 -3.14 11.18 3.78
N GLU A 16 -2.67 9.99 3.41
CA GLU A 16 -2.43 9.67 2.02
C GLU A 16 -3.73 9.69 1.22
N ALA A 17 -4.79 9.11 1.79
CA ALA A 17 -6.07 9.08 1.10
C ALA A 17 -6.59 10.49 0.86
N LYS A 18 -6.50 11.35 1.86
CA LYS A 18 -6.95 12.72 1.73
C LYS A 18 -6.12 13.49 0.71
N HIS A 19 -4.83 13.21 0.67
CA HIS A 19 -3.96 13.83 -0.31
C HIS A 19 -4.36 13.44 -1.73
N ILE A 20 -4.62 12.16 -1.93
CA ILE A 20 -5.03 11.68 -3.25
C ILE A 20 -6.36 12.32 -3.66
N ALA A 21 -7.32 12.34 -2.73
CA ALA A 21 -8.62 12.93 -3.02
C ALA A 21 -8.48 14.40 -3.39
N HIS A 22 -7.59 15.10 -2.70
CA HIS A 22 -7.37 16.52 -2.99
C HIS A 22 -6.71 16.70 -4.37
N GLU A 23 -5.69 15.90 -4.66
CA GLU A 23 -4.99 16.01 -5.94
C GLU A 23 -5.91 15.70 -7.11
N LEU A 24 -6.85 14.80 -6.92
CA LEU A 24 -7.77 14.44 -7.99
C LEU A 24 -9.05 15.25 -7.96
N ALA A 25 -9.12 16.22 -7.05
CA ALA A 25 -10.24 17.16 -6.97
C ALA A 25 -11.58 16.45 -6.78
N PHE A 26 -11.60 15.42 -5.95
CA PHE A 26 -12.86 14.74 -5.63
C PHE A 26 -13.77 15.67 -4.85
N SER A 27 -15.08 15.55 -5.08
CA SER A 27 -16.05 16.29 -4.28
C SER A 27 -16.01 15.80 -2.84
N ASP A 28 -16.61 16.56 -1.93
CA ASP A 28 -16.62 16.16 -0.53
C ASP A 28 -17.27 14.79 -0.34
N ALA A 29 -18.37 14.54 -1.03
CA ALA A 29 -19.06 13.28 -0.89
C ALA A 29 -18.19 12.12 -1.40
N VAL A 30 -17.55 12.30 -2.54
CA VAL A 30 -16.69 11.26 -3.10
C VAL A 30 -15.44 11.09 -2.25
N SER A 31 -14.88 12.19 -1.76
CA SER A 31 -13.71 12.13 -0.90
C SER A 31 -13.96 11.28 0.33
N GLY A 32 -15.11 11.49 0.98
CA GLY A 32 -15.45 10.70 2.16
C GLY A 32 -15.48 9.21 1.87
N LYS A 33 -16.12 8.84 0.77
CA LYS A 33 -16.20 7.45 0.38
C LYS A 33 -14.82 6.89 0.03
N PHE A 34 -14.05 7.68 -0.69
CA PHE A 34 -12.71 7.23 -1.10
C PHE A 34 -11.81 7.01 0.10
N VAL A 35 -11.80 7.96 1.03
CA VAL A 35 -10.92 7.85 2.20
C VAL A 35 -11.27 6.60 3.00
N ALA A 36 -12.56 6.36 3.23
CA ALA A 36 -12.97 5.18 3.97
C ALA A 36 -12.56 3.90 3.26
N THR A 37 -12.78 3.85 1.95
CA THR A 37 -12.45 2.66 1.17
C THR A 37 -10.95 2.40 1.13
N TYR A 38 -10.18 3.46 0.93
CA TYR A 38 -8.72 3.35 0.88
C TYR A 38 -8.16 2.86 2.21
N CYS A 39 -8.67 3.38 3.30
CA CYS A 39 -8.20 2.96 4.63
C CYS A 39 -8.54 1.50 4.90
N ASN A 40 -9.72 1.07 4.47
CA ASN A 40 -10.08 -0.35 4.62
C ASN A 40 -9.19 -1.24 3.78
N TYR A 41 -8.85 -0.79 2.57
CA TYR A 41 -7.93 -1.50 1.72
C TYR A 41 -6.58 -1.69 2.41
N LYS A 42 -6.07 -0.63 3.00
CA LYS A 42 -4.78 -0.71 3.70
C LYS A 42 -4.85 -1.68 4.87
N LYS A 43 -5.95 -1.66 5.62
CA LYS A 43 -6.10 -2.57 6.74
C LYS A 43 -6.06 -4.02 6.28
N ASP A 44 -6.73 -4.32 5.17
CA ASP A 44 -6.72 -5.68 4.65
C ASP A 44 -5.32 -6.10 4.23
N ILE A 45 -4.58 -5.18 3.62
CA ILE A 45 -3.19 -5.46 3.23
C ILE A 45 -2.33 -5.73 4.46
N TRP A 46 -2.45 -4.88 5.48
CA TRP A 46 -1.65 -5.06 6.70
C TRP A 46 -1.96 -6.38 7.39
N ALA A 47 -3.22 -6.83 7.30
CA ALA A 47 -3.62 -8.06 7.96
C ALA A 47 -2.91 -9.28 7.37
N LEU A 48 -2.37 -9.17 6.17
CA LEU A 48 -1.62 -10.27 5.58
C LEU A 48 -0.26 -10.48 6.24
N GLY A 49 0.20 -9.48 6.98
CA GLY A 49 1.51 -9.57 7.61
C GLY A 49 2.62 -9.15 6.66
N PRO A 50 3.85 -9.23 7.12
CA PRO A 50 4.98 -8.78 6.30
C PRO A 50 5.22 -9.69 5.11
N ARG A 51 5.73 -9.11 4.05
CA ARG A 51 6.08 -9.88 2.87
C ARG A 51 7.38 -10.62 3.10
N LEU A 52 7.44 -11.84 2.61
CA LEU A 52 8.66 -12.61 2.67
C LEU A 52 9.65 -12.08 1.64
N ARG A 53 10.90 -12.02 2.06
CA ARG A 53 11.96 -11.56 1.18
C ARG A 53 12.80 -12.73 0.73
N PRO A 54 13.48 -12.60 -0.41
CA PRO A 54 14.39 -13.66 -0.81
C PRO A 54 15.46 -13.88 0.25
N ASN A 55 15.90 -15.11 0.38
CA ASN A 55 16.95 -15.44 1.31
C ASN A 55 18.29 -15.08 0.69
N ARG A 56 18.82 -13.94 1.07
CA ARG A 56 20.05 -13.46 0.46
C ARG A 56 21.30 -14.01 1.08
N ARG A 57 21.17 -14.49 2.30
CA ARG A 57 22.37 -14.99 2.99
C ARG A 57 22.75 -16.39 2.59
N GLY A 58 21.86 -17.08 1.96
CA GLY A 58 22.12 -18.46 1.66
C GLY A 58 22.05 -19.28 2.94
N GLY A 59 22.52 -20.49 2.87
CA GLY A 59 22.51 -21.34 4.03
C GLY A 59 21.20 -22.08 4.26
N ALA A 60 20.15 -21.71 3.57
CA ALA A 60 18.89 -22.43 3.68
C ALA A 60 18.94 -23.64 2.77
N SER A 61 18.21 -24.68 3.15
CA SER A 61 18.16 -25.88 2.33
C SER A 61 17.35 -25.62 1.07
N GLU A 62 17.49 -26.52 0.14
CA GLU A 62 16.71 -26.46 -1.11
C GLU A 62 15.22 -26.47 -0.79
N GLN A 63 14.86 -27.28 0.18
CA GLN A 63 13.47 -27.40 0.58
C GLN A 63 12.95 -26.11 1.20
N ASP A 64 13.77 -25.46 2.02
CA ASP A 64 13.39 -24.17 2.61
C ASP A 64 13.17 -23.13 1.53
N ASN A 65 14.04 -23.11 0.54
CA ASN A 65 13.91 -22.15 -0.55
C ASN A 65 12.66 -22.40 -1.37
N GLU A 66 12.35 -23.66 -1.63
CA GLU A 66 11.13 -23.98 -2.35
C GLU A 66 9.91 -23.49 -1.60
N GLU A 67 9.90 -23.69 -0.28
CA GLU A 67 8.78 -23.27 0.55
C GLU A 67 8.62 -21.76 0.51
N ARG A 68 9.73 -21.05 0.61
CA ARG A 68 9.66 -19.58 0.60
C ARG A 68 9.16 -19.06 -0.74
N ILE A 69 9.56 -19.67 -1.83
CA ILE A 69 9.08 -19.28 -3.16
C ILE A 69 7.57 -19.45 -3.24
N LYS A 70 7.08 -20.60 -2.78
CA LYS A 70 5.65 -20.87 -2.82
C LYS A 70 4.88 -19.90 -1.95
N GLN A 71 5.42 -19.58 -0.78
CA GLN A 71 4.75 -18.62 0.11
C GLN A 71 4.70 -17.24 -0.50
N ARG A 72 5.73 -16.85 -1.24
CA ARG A 72 5.71 -15.56 -1.91
C ARG A 72 4.65 -15.50 -3.00
N PHE A 73 4.50 -16.58 -3.75
CA PHE A 73 3.42 -16.63 -4.73
C PHE A 73 2.06 -16.57 -4.05
N ALA A 74 1.88 -17.30 -2.96
CA ALA A 74 0.61 -17.27 -2.24
C ALA A 74 0.31 -15.87 -1.73
N MET A 75 1.31 -15.17 -1.23
CA MET A 75 1.14 -13.80 -0.75
C MET A 75 0.74 -12.88 -1.90
N SER A 76 1.41 -13.02 -3.05
CA SER A 76 1.08 -12.19 -4.20
C SER A 76 -0.36 -12.40 -4.64
N GLU A 77 -0.82 -13.64 -4.58
CA GLU A 77 -2.20 -13.95 -4.93
C GLU A 77 -3.18 -13.29 -3.97
N LYS A 78 -2.87 -13.33 -2.69
CA LYS A 78 -3.71 -12.68 -1.68
C LYS A 78 -3.79 -11.18 -1.90
N ILE A 79 -2.65 -10.57 -2.22
CA ILE A 79 -2.62 -9.14 -2.49
C ILE A 79 -3.44 -8.83 -3.72
N LEU A 80 -3.31 -9.62 -4.77
CA LEU A 80 -4.08 -9.41 -5.98
C LEU A 80 -5.57 -9.50 -5.70
N ASN A 81 -5.98 -10.48 -4.92
CA ASN A 81 -7.40 -10.63 -4.58
C ASN A 81 -7.93 -9.41 -3.84
N ILE A 82 -7.14 -8.89 -2.91
CA ILE A 82 -7.54 -7.69 -2.18
C ILE A 82 -7.63 -6.51 -3.13
N ARG A 83 -6.66 -6.35 -4.02
CA ARG A 83 -6.69 -5.24 -4.96
C ARG A 83 -7.90 -5.29 -5.86
N GLN A 84 -8.27 -6.49 -6.31
CA GLN A 84 -9.45 -6.64 -7.16
C GLN A 84 -10.73 -6.36 -6.39
N LYS A 85 -10.77 -6.77 -5.13
CA LYS A 85 -11.92 -6.48 -4.28
C LYS A 85 -12.15 -4.97 -4.16
N TYR A 86 -11.07 -4.24 -3.91
CA TYR A 86 -11.21 -2.79 -3.72
C TYR A 86 -11.36 -2.05 -5.04
N TYR A 87 -10.87 -2.61 -6.13
CA TYR A 87 -11.19 -2.08 -7.44
C TYR A 87 -12.70 -2.06 -7.63
N LYS A 88 -13.37 -3.15 -7.25
CA LYS A 88 -14.82 -3.21 -7.37
C LYS A 88 -15.50 -2.18 -6.46
N GLU A 89 -14.96 -2.00 -5.26
CA GLU A 89 -15.51 -1.00 -4.36
C GLU A 89 -15.37 0.40 -4.93
N TYR A 90 -14.20 0.73 -5.47
CA TYR A 90 -14.00 2.02 -6.11
C TYR A 90 -14.96 2.22 -7.29
N SER A 91 -15.21 1.17 -8.04
CA SER A 91 -16.05 1.28 -9.23
C SER A 91 -17.49 1.66 -8.90
N LYS A 92 -17.88 1.54 -7.65
CA LYS A 92 -19.22 1.92 -7.24
C LYS A 92 -19.42 3.44 -7.24
N PHE A 93 -18.34 4.20 -7.11
CA PHE A 93 -18.48 5.66 -7.03
C PHE A 93 -17.40 6.42 -7.79
N LEU A 94 -16.46 5.75 -8.43
CA LEU A 94 -15.43 6.41 -9.24
C LEU A 94 -15.52 5.91 -10.67
N THR A 95 -15.12 6.77 -11.61
CA THR A 95 -15.00 6.34 -13.00
C THR A 95 -13.71 5.54 -13.15
N GLN A 96 -13.60 4.81 -14.24
CA GLN A 96 -12.40 4.03 -14.51
C GLN A 96 -11.19 4.95 -14.64
N THR A 97 -11.38 6.11 -15.23
CA THR A 97 -10.30 7.09 -15.35
C THR A 97 -9.83 7.57 -13.98
N GLN A 98 -10.78 7.82 -13.09
CA GLN A 98 -10.43 8.22 -11.74
C GLN A 98 -9.66 7.14 -11.00
N ILE A 99 -10.08 5.89 -11.18
CA ILE A 99 -9.39 4.77 -10.54
C ILE A 99 -7.96 4.67 -11.05
N GLU A 100 -7.75 4.84 -12.34
CA GLU A 100 -6.41 4.84 -12.89
C GLU A 100 -5.55 5.92 -12.25
N LYS A 101 -6.15 7.09 -12.05
CA LYS A 101 -5.42 8.19 -11.44
C LYS A 101 -5.12 7.94 -9.97
N VAL A 102 -6.00 7.24 -9.28
CA VAL A 102 -5.73 6.84 -7.90
C VAL A 102 -4.47 5.96 -7.87
N TYR A 103 -4.41 4.98 -8.74
CA TYR A 103 -3.25 4.08 -8.76
C TYR A 103 -1.98 4.84 -9.11
N GLU A 104 -2.08 5.80 -9.99
CA GLU A 104 -0.94 6.63 -10.36
C GLU A 104 -0.44 7.42 -9.16
N GLN A 105 -1.36 8.02 -8.41
CA GLN A 105 -1.00 8.77 -7.21
C GLN A 105 -0.35 7.85 -6.16
N GLU A 106 -0.87 6.65 -6.02
CA GLU A 106 -0.27 5.67 -5.11
C GLU A 106 1.17 5.38 -5.49
N ARG A 107 1.43 5.16 -6.77
CA ARG A 107 2.78 4.90 -7.22
C ARG A 107 3.71 6.05 -6.94
N MET A 108 3.22 7.27 -7.12
CA MET A 108 4.02 8.44 -6.82
C MET A 108 4.37 8.55 -5.35
N LEU A 109 3.42 8.24 -4.48
CA LEU A 109 3.68 8.25 -3.05
C LEU A 109 4.70 7.20 -2.66
N MET A 110 4.59 6.02 -3.24
CA MET A 110 5.55 4.96 -2.95
C MET A 110 6.95 5.32 -3.42
N LYS A 111 7.05 5.97 -4.56
CA LYS A 111 8.34 6.42 -5.05
C LYS A 111 8.96 7.45 -4.12
N ARG A 112 8.15 8.34 -3.60
CA ARG A 112 8.64 9.34 -2.66
C ARG A 112 9.17 8.68 -1.40
N HIS A 113 8.43 7.71 -0.88
CA HIS A 113 8.85 7.01 0.32
C HIS A 113 10.14 6.24 0.09
N ALA A 114 10.26 5.60 -1.05
CA ALA A 114 11.48 4.87 -1.38
C ALA A 114 12.66 5.81 -1.47
N LYS A 115 12.46 6.95 -2.09
CA LYS A 115 13.52 7.94 -2.22
C LYS A 115 13.97 8.45 -0.86
N ARG A 116 13.02 8.73 0.01
CA ARG A 116 13.32 9.21 1.34
C ARG A 116 14.12 8.19 2.12
N GLY A 117 13.67 6.94 2.07
CA GLY A 117 14.36 5.89 2.77
C GLY A 117 15.78 5.72 2.28
N LYS A 118 15.94 5.79 0.96
CA LYS A 118 17.25 5.67 0.37
C LYS A 118 18.16 6.80 0.82
N LYS A 119 17.64 7.99 0.80
CA LYS A 119 18.40 9.15 1.20
C LYS A 119 18.86 9.05 2.63
N MET A 120 17.98 8.60 3.50
CA MET A 120 18.32 8.48 4.91
C MET A 120 19.26 7.32 5.18
N ALA A 121 19.21 6.31 4.35
CA ALA A 121 20.05 5.15 4.55
C ALA A 121 21.48 5.35 4.07
N THR A 122 21.74 6.35 3.24
CA THR A 122 23.07 6.57 2.77
C THR A 122 23.68 7.70 3.52
N PRO A 123 24.46 7.42 4.49
CA PRO A 123 25.08 8.50 5.23
C PRO A 123 26.18 9.07 4.38
N LYS A 124 26.58 10.13 4.63
CA LYS A 124 27.51 10.75 3.79
C LYS A 124 28.75 10.88 4.28
#